data_b87fc3a5895cd3c457e7e3e1a3cd0a19
#
_entry.id   b87fc3a5895cd3c457e7e3e1a3cd0a19
#
_cell.length_a   1.000
_cell.length_b   1.000
_cell.length_c   1.000
_cell.angle_alpha   90.00
_cell.angle_beta   90.00
_cell.angle_gamma   90.00
#
_symmetry.space_group_name_H-M   'P 1'
#
loop_
_entity.id
_entity.type
_entity.pdbx_description
1 polymer ?
#
loop_
_entity_poly.entity_id
_entity_poly.type
_entity_poly.pdbx_seq_one_letter_code
_entity_poly.pdbx_strand_id
1 'polypeptide(L)'
;EGTHHKKISTLFEKLSETPGSRIIVNMPPRHTKSEFASYLLPAWLIGKNPKLKIIQTTHTAELAVRFGRKVRNLMELQVYKDIFPDVDLRIDSKAAGRWETGQGGEYYAAGVGGAITGRGADLLIIDDPHSEQDALSETAMEGAYEWYTSGPRQRLQPGGSIVIVMTRWSLKDLTGKLLKAQGSDVMSDQWDVVEFPAILPSDKVLWPEFWKKEELLRVKASLSLGKWNAQWQQNPTAEEGAIIKKEWWNIWEKEDIPPVSYIMQSYDTAFSKKETADYSAITTWGVFKPNEGDPEAIILMDAQRGRWDFPELKAKALQEYNFWEPDMVI
;
A
#
# COMPACT_ATOMS: atom_id res chain seq x y z
N GLU A 1 11.88 -22.66 -2.95
CA GLU A 1 11.29 -21.58 -3.75
C GLU A 1 9.80 -21.48 -3.42
N GLY A 2 9.35 -20.33 -2.89
CA GLY A 2 7.94 -20.13 -2.53
C GLY A 2 7.07 -19.79 -3.75
N THR A 3 5.76 -20.03 -3.66
CA THR A 3 4.80 -19.75 -4.74
C THR A 3 4.76 -18.26 -5.12
N HIS A 4 4.98 -17.36 -4.16
CA HIS A 4 5.05 -15.92 -4.40
C HIS A 4 6.25 -15.53 -5.26
N HIS A 5 7.38 -16.22 -5.16
CA HIS A 5 8.56 -16.00 -6.00
C HIS A 5 8.23 -16.19 -7.49
N LYS A 6 7.53 -17.26 -7.82
CA LYS A 6 7.09 -17.53 -9.21
C LYS A 6 6.15 -16.44 -9.72
N LYS A 7 5.18 -16.03 -8.88
CA LYS A 7 4.25 -14.96 -9.26
C LYS A 7 4.96 -13.63 -9.51
N ILE A 8 5.95 -13.26 -8.67
CA ILE A 8 6.74 -12.04 -8.87
C ILE A 8 7.57 -12.14 -10.14
N SER A 9 8.25 -13.27 -10.38
CA SER A 9 9.05 -13.47 -11.59
C SER A 9 8.18 -13.30 -12.84
N THR A 10 7.03 -13.98 -12.92
CA THR A 10 6.11 -13.84 -14.06
C THR A 10 5.59 -12.41 -14.22
N LEU A 11 5.32 -11.70 -13.11
CA LEU A 11 4.89 -10.30 -13.15
C LEU A 11 6.02 -9.41 -13.71
N PHE A 12 7.26 -9.64 -13.31
CA PHE A 12 8.41 -8.86 -13.76
C PHE A 12 8.84 -9.19 -15.19
N GLU A 13 8.60 -10.40 -15.68
CA GLU A 13 8.81 -10.77 -17.08
C GLU A 13 8.01 -9.86 -18.03
N LYS A 14 6.80 -9.49 -17.65
CA LYS A 14 5.95 -8.55 -18.42
C LYS A 14 6.62 -7.19 -18.66
N LEU A 15 7.49 -6.72 -17.77
CA LEU A 15 8.20 -5.45 -17.95
C LEU A 15 9.08 -5.41 -19.19
N SER A 16 9.62 -6.57 -19.61
CA SER A 16 10.43 -6.66 -20.82
C SER A 16 9.59 -6.68 -22.09
N GLU A 17 8.30 -6.93 -22.00
CA GLU A 17 7.38 -7.12 -23.12
C GLU A 17 6.37 -5.98 -23.26
N THR A 18 6.05 -5.31 -22.16
CA THR A 18 5.00 -4.28 -22.11
C THR A 18 5.57 -2.93 -21.65
N PRO A 19 5.92 -2.04 -22.57
CA PRO A 19 6.34 -0.68 -22.23
C PRO A 19 5.25 0.08 -21.45
N GLY A 20 5.67 0.97 -20.56
CA GLY A 20 4.74 1.79 -19.79
C GLY A 20 4.06 1.08 -18.61
N SER A 21 4.51 -0.11 -18.25
CA SER A 21 3.93 -0.88 -17.14
C SER A 21 4.02 -0.12 -15.80
N ARG A 22 3.00 -0.27 -14.98
CA ARG A 22 2.87 0.28 -13.63
C ARG A 22 2.58 -0.86 -12.66
N ILE A 23 3.55 -1.26 -11.88
CA ILE A 23 3.44 -2.46 -11.02
C ILE A 23 3.67 -2.07 -9.57
N ILE A 24 2.78 -2.50 -8.70
CA ILE A 24 2.93 -2.43 -7.25
C ILE A 24 2.91 -3.84 -6.68
N VAL A 25 3.93 -4.18 -5.89
CA VAL A 25 4.01 -5.43 -5.14
C VAL A 25 4.07 -5.10 -3.65
N ASN A 26 3.02 -5.41 -2.93
CA ASN A 26 2.98 -5.28 -1.49
C ASN A 26 3.26 -6.63 -0.83
N MET A 27 4.25 -6.67 0.07
CA MET A 27 4.73 -7.91 0.67
C MET A 27 5.28 -7.69 2.08
N PRO A 28 5.11 -8.65 3.00
CA PRO A 28 5.61 -8.54 4.35
C PRO A 28 7.14 -8.41 4.42
N PRO A 29 7.68 -7.93 5.53
CA PRO A 29 9.11 -7.96 5.79
C PRO A 29 9.68 -9.38 5.63
N ARG A 30 10.94 -9.49 5.21
CA ARG A 30 11.67 -10.78 5.09
C ARG A 30 11.07 -11.81 4.13
N HIS A 31 10.28 -11.37 3.13
CA HIS A 31 9.73 -12.24 2.08
C HIS A 31 10.39 -11.99 0.71
N THR A 32 11.60 -11.43 0.68
CA THR A 32 12.48 -11.30 -0.50
C THR A 32 12.06 -10.28 -1.57
N LYS A 33 11.10 -9.38 -1.29
CA LYS A 33 10.68 -8.37 -2.27
C LYS A 33 11.83 -7.57 -2.87
N SER A 34 12.74 -7.08 -2.01
CA SER A 34 13.91 -6.29 -2.44
C SER A 34 14.94 -7.13 -3.22
N GLU A 35 15.12 -8.42 -2.88
CA GLU A 35 16.01 -9.30 -3.64
C GLU A 35 15.51 -9.47 -5.08
N PHE A 36 14.19 -9.59 -5.28
CA PHE A 36 13.62 -9.68 -6.61
C PHE A 36 13.65 -8.34 -7.35
N ALA A 37 13.14 -7.26 -6.74
CA ALA A 37 12.95 -5.98 -7.42
C ALA A 37 14.22 -5.14 -7.53
N SER A 38 15.07 -5.12 -6.49
CA SER A 38 16.23 -4.22 -6.43
C SER A 38 17.57 -4.88 -6.76
N TYR A 39 17.59 -6.21 -6.88
CA TYR A 39 18.81 -6.96 -7.19
C TYR A 39 18.68 -7.79 -8.47
N LEU A 40 17.75 -8.74 -8.52
CA LEU A 40 17.67 -9.67 -9.67
C LEU A 40 17.05 -9.00 -10.90
N LEU A 41 15.95 -8.24 -10.71
CA LEU A 41 15.25 -7.58 -11.81
C LEU A 41 16.13 -6.62 -12.61
N PRO A 42 16.85 -5.64 -12.00
CA PRO A 42 17.70 -4.75 -12.79
C PRO A 42 18.82 -5.48 -13.52
N ALA A 43 19.43 -6.48 -12.89
CA ALA A 43 20.48 -7.30 -13.54
C ALA A 43 19.93 -8.02 -14.77
N TRP A 44 18.78 -8.68 -14.63
CA TRP A 44 18.13 -9.42 -15.70
C TRP A 44 17.69 -8.53 -16.87
N LEU A 45 17.04 -7.39 -16.57
CA LEU A 45 16.59 -6.46 -17.61
C LEU A 45 17.74 -5.81 -18.38
N ILE A 46 18.83 -5.43 -17.69
CA ILE A 46 20.05 -4.93 -18.35
C ILE A 46 20.68 -6.03 -19.19
N GLY A 47 20.66 -7.29 -18.74
CA GLY A 47 21.09 -8.42 -19.53
C GLY A 47 20.33 -8.55 -20.85
N LYS A 48 19.01 -8.35 -20.82
CA LYS A 48 18.17 -8.37 -22.03
C LYS A 48 18.31 -7.10 -22.89
N ASN A 49 18.49 -5.96 -22.27
CA ASN A 49 18.66 -4.67 -22.94
C ASN A 49 19.75 -3.83 -22.27
N PRO A 50 21.01 -3.93 -22.72
CA PRO A 50 22.14 -3.24 -22.11
C PRO A 50 22.12 -1.71 -22.29
N LYS A 51 21.17 -1.15 -23.02
CA LYS A 51 20.95 0.31 -23.17
C LYS A 51 19.98 0.87 -22.15
N LEU A 52 19.37 0.02 -21.32
CA LEU A 52 18.34 0.39 -20.38
C LEU A 52 18.87 1.36 -19.31
N LYS A 53 18.12 2.42 -19.03
CA LYS A 53 18.41 3.40 -17.98
C LYS A 53 17.51 3.15 -16.80
N ILE A 54 18.10 2.82 -15.66
CA ILE A 54 17.38 2.48 -14.42
C ILE A 54 17.66 3.53 -13.36
N ILE A 55 16.60 4.03 -12.74
CA ILE A 55 16.66 4.76 -11.47
C ILE A 55 16.12 3.82 -10.39
N GLN A 56 16.96 3.53 -9.40
CA GLN A 56 16.64 2.72 -8.23
C GLN A 56 16.54 3.60 -7.00
N THR A 57 15.44 3.52 -6.26
CA THR A 57 15.25 4.30 -5.04
C THR A 57 14.84 3.44 -3.86
N THR A 58 15.28 3.82 -2.67
CA THR A 58 14.87 3.27 -1.39
C THR A 58 14.70 4.41 -0.39
N HIS A 59 14.18 4.14 0.82
CA HIS A 59 14.03 5.18 1.85
C HIS A 59 15.35 5.89 2.21
N THR A 60 16.51 5.23 2.08
CA THR A 60 17.83 5.86 2.25
C THR A 60 18.73 5.69 1.02
N ALA A 61 19.55 6.69 0.74
CA ALA A 61 20.54 6.61 -0.33
C ALA A 61 21.57 5.50 -0.10
N GLU A 62 21.96 5.23 1.14
CA GLU A 62 22.91 4.18 1.49
C GLU A 62 22.39 2.80 1.07
N LEU A 63 21.11 2.49 1.35
CA LEU A 63 20.50 1.23 0.97
C LEU A 63 20.41 1.10 -0.55
N ALA A 64 20.03 2.17 -1.26
CA ALA A 64 19.99 2.18 -2.72
C ALA A 64 21.36 1.93 -3.33
N VAL A 65 22.40 2.57 -2.82
CA VAL A 65 23.81 2.36 -3.24
C VAL A 65 24.29 0.93 -2.96
N ARG A 66 23.85 0.34 -1.84
CA ARG A 66 24.14 -1.08 -1.52
C ARG A 66 23.57 -2.01 -2.59
N PHE A 67 22.34 -1.80 -3.03
CA PHE A 67 21.75 -2.57 -4.13
C PHE A 67 22.48 -2.33 -5.44
N GLY A 68 22.81 -1.09 -5.79
CA GLY A 68 23.58 -0.78 -6.98
C GLY A 68 24.92 -1.54 -7.03
N ARG A 69 25.60 -1.64 -5.89
CA ARG A 69 26.83 -2.44 -5.76
C ARG A 69 26.56 -3.93 -5.97
N LYS A 70 25.47 -4.47 -5.38
CA LYS A 70 25.11 -5.88 -5.54
C LYS A 70 24.83 -6.22 -7.01
N VAL A 71 24.04 -5.40 -7.69
CA VAL A 71 23.71 -5.58 -9.13
C VAL A 71 25.00 -5.55 -9.97
N ARG A 72 25.83 -4.52 -9.78
CA ARG A 72 27.11 -4.40 -10.49
C ARG A 72 28.00 -5.64 -10.30
N ASN A 73 28.15 -6.09 -9.05
CA ASN A 73 28.98 -7.24 -8.72
C ASN A 73 28.40 -8.54 -9.33
N LEU A 74 27.07 -8.69 -9.39
CA LEU A 74 26.44 -9.84 -10.08
C LEU A 74 26.79 -9.86 -11.57
N MET A 75 26.74 -8.68 -12.22
CA MET A 75 27.05 -8.56 -13.65
C MET A 75 28.53 -8.84 -13.98
N GLU A 76 29.42 -8.73 -12.99
CA GLU A 76 30.85 -9.08 -13.15
C GLU A 76 31.15 -10.57 -12.99
N LEU A 77 30.19 -11.37 -12.47
CA LEU A 77 30.36 -12.81 -12.32
C LEU A 77 30.39 -13.52 -13.67
N GLN A 78 31.23 -14.54 -13.78
CA GLN A 78 31.33 -15.34 -15.01
C GLN A 78 29.99 -15.95 -15.43
N VAL A 79 29.22 -16.50 -14.48
CA VAL A 79 27.88 -17.05 -14.71
C VAL A 79 26.92 -16.03 -15.35
N TYR A 80 26.99 -14.77 -14.97
CA TYR A 80 26.18 -13.71 -15.60
C TYR A 80 26.62 -13.45 -17.03
N LYS A 81 27.95 -13.37 -17.27
CA LYS A 81 28.54 -13.15 -18.59
C LYS A 81 28.27 -14.32 -19.54
N ASP A 82 28.21 -15.55 -19.02
CA ASP A 82 27.84 -16.73 -19.81
C ASP A 82 26.38 -16.66 -20.29
N ILE A 83 25.48 -16.05 -19.50
CA ILE A 83 24.06 -15.88 -19.86
C ILE A 83 23.87 -14.65 -20.78
N PHE A 84 24.59 -13.55 -20.50
CA PHE A 84 24.50 -12.28 -21.20
C PHE A 84 25.89 -11.84 -21.74
N PRO A 85 26.42 -12.49 -22.74
CA PRO A 85 27.80 -12.27 -23.20
C PRO A 85 28.05 -10.89 -23.80
N ASP A 86 27.01 -10.22 -24.27
CA ASP A 86 27.11 -8.91 -24.93
C ASP A 86 27.03 -7.73 -23.93
N VAL A 87 27.02 -7.99 -22.64
CA VAL A 87 26.85 -6.94 -21.61
C VAL A 87 28.16 -6.70 -20.88
N ASP A 88 28.73 -5.51 -21.07
CA ASP A 88 29.92 -5.06 -20.36
C ASP A 88 29.66 -3.79 -19.55
N LEU A 89 30.35 -3.68 -18.41
CA LEU A 89 30.38 -2.44 -17.62
C LEU A 89 31.50 -1.52 -18.13
N ARG A 90 31.19 -0.24 -18.28
CA ARG A 90 32.20 0.78 -18.59
C ARG A 90 33.28 0.83 -17.50
N ILE A 91 34.54 0.82 -17.90
CA ILE A 91 35.67 0.81 -16.95
C ILE A 91 35.75 2.09 -16.15
N ASP A 92 35.41 3.22 -16.76
CA ASP A 92 35.47 4.58 -16.21
C ASP A 92 34.20 5.01 -15.43
N SER A 93 33.18 4.14 -15.35
CA SER A 93 31.89 4.43 -14.69
C SER A 93 31.43 3.26 -13.83
N LYS A 94 32.13 2.99 -12.71
CA LYS A 94 31.87 1.84 -11.81
C LYS A 94 31.65 2.21 -10.35
N ALA A 95 31.13 3.42 -10.04
CA ALA A 95 30.80 3.78 -8.67
C ALA A 95 29.64 2.92 -8.14
N ALA A 96 29.61 2.64 -6.84
CA ALA A 96 28.65 1.69 -6.26
C ALA A 96 27.16 2.07 -6.52
N GLY A 97 26.84 3.36 -6.49
CA GLY A 97 25.49 3.86 -6.72
C GLY A 97 25.26 4.43 -8.13
N ARG A 98 26.27 4.42 -8.97
CA ARG A 98 26.17 4.92 -10.34
C ARG A 98 27.18 4.21 -11.24
N TRP A 99 26.69 3.55 -12.25
CA TRP A 99 27.51 2.89 -13.24
C TRP A 99 26.81 2.80 -14.59
N GLU A 100 27.57 2.58 -15.63
CA GLU A 100 27.10 2.54 -17.01
C GLU A 100 27.54 1.24 -17.69
N THR A 101 26.75 0.78 -18.66
CA THR A 101 27.15 -0.29 -19.58
C THR A 101 27.96 0.27 -20.75
N GLY A 102 28.73 -0.56 -21.40
CA GLY A 102 29.44 -0.20 -22.63
C GLY A 102 28.52 0.24 -23.77
N GLN A 103 27.26 -0.18 -23.74
CA GLN A 103 26.24 0.09 -24.74
C GLN A 103 25.41 1.37 -24.44
N GLY A 104 25.69 2.08 -23.33
CA GLY A 104 25.07 3.35 -22.98
C GLY A 104 23.84 3.25 -22.05
N GLY A 105 23.62 2.08 -21.43
CA GLY A 105 22.68 1.96 -20.31
C GLY A 105 23.24 2.59 -19.04
N GLU A 106 22.40 2.98 -18.13
CA GLU A 106 22.77 3.63 -16.86
C GLU A 106 21.99 3.04 -15.69
N TYR A 107 22.69 2.82 -14.58
CA TYR A 107 22.07 2.56 -13.29
C TYR A 107 22.38 3.70 -12.32
N TYR A 108 21.36 4.24 -11.69
CA TYR A 108 21.48 5.31 -10.72
C TYR A 108 20.68 5.02 -9.46
N ALA A 109 21.35 5.07 -8.30
CA ALA A 109 20.76 4.86 -6.99
C ALA A 109 20.54 6.18 -6.26
N ALA A 110 19.35 6.35 -5.66
CA ALA A 110 19.00 7.51 -4.86
C ALA A 110 18.16 7.10 -3.64
N GLY A 111 18.14 7.96 -2.62
CA GLY A 111 17.18 7.87 -1.50
C GLY A 111 15.92 8.67 -1.79
N VAL A 112 14.83 8.38 -1.07
CA VAL A 112 13.64 9.23 -1.04
C VAL A 112 14.04 10.63 -0.60
N GLY A 113 13.52 11.67 -1.27
CA GLY A 113 13.95 13.06 -1.07
C GLY A 113 15.28 13.44 -1.75
N GLY A 114 16.02 12.46 -2.29
CA GLY A 114 17.28 12.72 -3.01
C GLY A 114 17.05 13.36 -4.38
N ALA A 115 18.05 14.16 -4.81
CA ALA A 115 18.02 14.81 -6.11
C ALA A 115 18.22 13.80 -7.26
N ILE A 116 17.27 13.75 -8.19
CA ILE A 116 17.31 12.90 -9.40
C ILE A 116 17.34 13.76 -10.68
N THR A 117 17.64 15.06 -10.54
CA THR A 117 17.61 16.03 -11.63
C THR A 117 18.59 15.69 -12.75
N GLY A 118 18.22 15.98 -14.00
CA GLY A 118 19.06 15.81 -15.17
C GLY A 118 19.21 14.37 -15.69
N ARG A 119 18.40 13.41 -15.20
CA ARG A 119 18.44 12.00 -15.63
C ARG A 119 17.10 11.59 -16.20
N GLY A 120 17.14 10.76 -17.26
CA GLY A 120 15.98 10.04 -17.78
C GLY A 120 16.02 8.57 -17.34
N ALA A 121 14.88 7.93 -17.20
CA ALA A 121 14.77 6.52 -16.88
C ALA A 121 13.77 5.79 -17.79
N ASP A 122 14.15 4.61 -18.24
CA ASP A 122 13.28 3.64 -18.90
C ASP A 122 12.58 2.75 -17.85
N LEU A 123 13.21 2.61 -16.67
CA LEU A 123 12.66 1.90 -15.53
C LEU A 123 12.95 2.67 -14.22
N LEU A 124 11.90 2.93 -13.47
CA LEU A 124 11.98 3.42 -12.11
C LEU A 124 11.62 2.28 -11.15
N ILE A 125 12.52 1.97 -10.23
CA ILE A 125 12.30 1.01 -9.15
C ILE A 125 12.25 1.78 -7.82
N ILE A 126 11.18 1.60 -7.07
CA ILE A 126 10.99 2.17 -5.72
C ILE A 126 10.82 1.02 -4.74
N ASP A 127 11.77 0.86 -3.84
CA ASP A 127 11.79 -0.24 -2.88
C ASP A 127 11.74 0.29 -1.44
N ASP A 128 10.69 -0.08 -0.72
CA ASP A 128 10.40 0.36 0.65
C ASP A 128 10.67 1.88 0.84
N PRO A 129 9.84 2.76 0.23
CA PRO A 129 10.05 4.20 0.27
C PRO A 129 9.84 4.81 1.66
N HIS A 130 9.22 4.10 2.58
CA HIS A 130 8.92 4.52 3.95
C HIS A 130 9.74 3.73 4.95
N SER A 131 10.24 4.41 5.98
CA SER A 131 10.78 3.81 7.19
C SER A 131 9.68 3.60 8.25
N GLU A 132 10.03 2.89 9.31
CA GLU A 132 9.17 2.74 10.50
C GLU A 132 8.86 4.09 11.16
N GLN A 133 9.77 5.05 11.10
CA GLN A 133 9.59 6.40 11.64
C GLN A 133 8.65 7.22 10.76
N ASP A 134 8.76 7.09 9.43
CA ASP A 134 7.87 7.78 8.50
C ASP A 134 6.42 7.32 8.68
N ALA A 135 6.21 6.05 9.04
CA ALA A 135 4.90 5.48 9.31
C ALA A 135 4.15 6.14 10.48
N LEU A 136 4.87 6.83 11.36
CA LEU A 136 4.32 7.57 12.49
C LEU A 136 4.02 9.05 12.18
N SER A 137 4.33 9.50 10.95
CA SER A 137 4.22 10.90 10.53
C SER A 137 3.44 11.04 9.24
N GLU A 138 2.27 11.65 9.31
CA GLU A 138 1.47 11.96 8.11
C GLU A 138 2.24 12.87 7.14
N THR A 139 3.00 13.82 7.66
CA THR A 139 3.84 14.71 6.85
C THR A 139 4.92 13.94 6.09
N ALA A 140 5.55 12.93 6.71
CA ALA A 140 6.54 12.11 6.04
C ALA A 140 5.90 11.23 4.94
N MET A 141 4.72 10.67 5.21
CA MET A 141 3.94 9.90 4.21
C MET A 141 3.55 10.78 3.01
N GLU A 142 3.06 11.99 3.25
CA GLU A 142 2.75 12.96 2.20
C GLU A 142 4.01 13.37 1.43
N GLY A 143 5.09 13.66 2.14
CA GLY A 143 6.38 14.04 1.55
C GLY A 143 6.94 12.98 0.58
N ALA A 144 6.75 11.70 0.85
CA ALA A 144 7.14 10.62 -0.07
C ALA A 144 6.30 10.62 -1.36
N TYR A 145 5.00 10.90 -1.26
CA TYR A 145 4.12 11.02 -2.43
C TYR A 145 4.45 12.27 -3.26
N GLU A 146 4.64 13.42 -2.63
CA GLU A 146 5.05 14.65 -3.30
C GLU A 146 6.42 14.50 -3.99
N TRP A 147 7.39 13.87 -3.31
CA TRP A 147 8.66 13.54 -3.91
C TRP A 147 8.51 12.65 -5.14
N TYR A 148 7.68 11.60 -5.06
CA TYR A 148 7.41 10.72 -6.19
C TYR A 148 6.87 11.49 -7.38
N THR A 149 5.83 12.29 -7.17
CA THR A 149 5.13 13.01 -8.25
C THR A 149 5.96 14.14 -8.87
N SER A 150 6.69 14.89 -8.05
CA SER A 150 7.51 16.05 -8.50
C SER A 150 8.90 15.66 -9.03
N GLY A 151 9.45 14.54 -8.61
CA GLY A 151 10.79 14.09 -8.92
C GLY A 151 10.82 12.85 -9.84
N PRO A 152 10.84 11.62 -9.28
CA PRO A 152 11.06 10.39 -10.02
C PRO A 152 10.09 10.16 -11.18
N ARG A 153 8.79 10.40 -10.94
CA ARG A 153 7.75 10.23 -11.98
C ARG A 153 8.03 11.09 -13.22
N GLN A 154 8.57 12.28 -13.03
CA GLN A 154 8.92 13.23 -14.10
C GLN A 154 10.23 12.85 -14.83
N ARG A 155 10.93 11.82 -14.39
CA ARG A 155 12.17 11.32 -15.01
C ARG A 155 11.92 10.19 -15.99
N LEU A 156 10.72 9.62 -16.04
CA LEU A 156 10.42 8.58 -17.00
C LEU A 156 10.46 9.09 -18.43
N GLN A 157 11.14 8.34 -19.28
CA GLN A 157 11.07 8.50 -20.73
C GLN A 157 9.72 7.99 -21.25
N PRO A 158 9.31 8.40 -22.46
CA PRO A 158 8.13 7.82 -23.10
C PRO A 158 8.22 6.30 -23.17
N GLY A 159 7.19 5.61 -22.69
CA GLY A 159 7.19 4.14 -22.56
C GLY A 159 7.94 3.59 -21.34
N GLY A 160 8.48 4.45 -20.49
CA GLY A 160 9.16 4.01 -19.27
C GLY A 160 8.20 3.36 -18.26
N SER A 161 8.68 2.34 -17.56
CA SER A 161 7.91 1.54 -16.59
C SER A 161 8.25 1.90 -15.15
N ILE A 162 7.33 1.61 -14.23
CA ILE A 162 7.54 1.79 -12.79
C ILE A 162 7.23 0.50 -12.06
N VAL A 163 8.14 0.12 -11.16
CA VAL A 163 7.96 -0.97 -10.20
C VAL A 163 8.08 -0.40 -8.79
N ILE A 164 7.05 -0.58 -7.99
CA ILE A 164 7.07 -0.25 -6.57
C ILE A 164 6.95 -1.55 -5.79
N VAL A 165 7.90 -1.82 -4.91
CA VAL A 165 7.80 -2.94 -3.97
C VAL A 165 7.90 -2.37 -2.56
N MET A 166 6.94 -2.69 -1.71
CA MET A 166 6.95 -2.17 -0.34
C MET A 166 6.14 -3.04 0.63
N THR A 167 6.44 -2.86 1.88
CA THR A 167 5.54 -3.26 2.97
C THR A 167 4.51 -2.16 3.18
N ARG A 168 3.24 -2.52 3.36
CA ARG A 168 2.19 -1.55 3.68
C ARG A 168 2.34 -1.05 5.11
N TRP A 169 2.06 0.22 5.31
CA TRP A 169 2.12 0.87 6.62
C TRP A 169 0.77 1.46 7.04
N SER A 170 0.11 2.14 6.12
CA SER A 170 -1.18 2.78 6.34
C SER A 170 -1.94 2.98 5.03
N LEU A 171 -3.17 3.46 5.09
CA LEU A 171 -3.91 3.91 3.89
C LEU A 171 -3.31 5.17 3.26
N LYS A 172 -2.43 5.88 4.00
CA LYS A 172 -1.76 7.12 3.56
C LYS A 172 -0.35 6.88 3.04
N ASP A 173 0.13 5.64 3.00
CA ASP A 173 1.42 5.29 2.41
C ASP A 173 1.44 5.49 0.87
N LEU A 174 2.61 5.37 0.25
CA LEU A 174 2.74 5.61 -1.19
C LEU A 174 1.76 4.77 -2.01
N THR A 175 1.63 3.47 -1.74
CA THR A 175 0.63 2.62 -2.41
C THR A 175 -0.79 3.16 -2.23
N GLY A 176 -1.19 3.49 -1.00
CA GLY A 176 -2.53 4.01 -0.72
C GLY A 176 -2.83 5.32 -1.46
N LYS A 177 -1.85 6.23 -1.51
CA LYS A 177 -1.98 7.50 -2.26
C LYS A 177 -2.11 7.28 -3.77
N LEU A 178 -1.31 6.38 -4.34
CA LEU A 178 -1.35 6.06 -5.78
C LEU A 178 -2.67 5.41 -6.17
N LEU A 179 -3.17 4.48 -5.37
CA LEU A 179 -4.46 3.82 -5.63
C LEU A 179 -5.64 4.78 -5.46
N LYS A 180 -5.55 5.71 -4.50
CA LYS A 180 -6.54 6.79 -4.38
C LYS A 180 -6.54 7.68 -5.62
N ALA A 181 -5.38 8.06 -6.14
CA ALA A 181 -5.27 8.84 -7.38
C ALA A 181 -5.84 8.09 -8.58
N GLN A 182 -5.53 6.80 -8.74
CA GLN A 182 -6.09 5.93 -9.77
C GLN A 182 -7.63 5.86 -9.71
N GLY A 183 -8.21 5.74 -8.53
CA GLY A 183 -9.66 5.69 -8.33
C GLY A 183 -10.36 7.03 -8.57
N SER A 184 -9.64 8.14 -8.50
CA SER A 184 -10.19 9.50 -8.64
C SER A 184 -10.15 10.04 -10.06
N ASP A 185 -9.22 9.55 -10.91
CA ASP A 185 -9.03 10.05 -12.28
C ASP A 185 -8.56 8.91 -13.20
N VAL A 186 -9.36 8.63 -14.21
CA VAL A 186 -9.08 7.60 -15.23
C VAL A 186 -7.83 7.91 -16.08
N MET A 187 -7.38 9.16 -16.10
CA MET A 187 -6.16 9.59 -16.79
C MET A 187 -4.89 9.43 -15.92
N SER A 188 -5.05 9.10 -14.65
CA SER A 188 -3.92 8.78 -13.78
C SER A 188 -3.24 7.46 -14.18
N ASP A 189 -2.00 7.24 -13.69
CA ASP A 189 -1.32 5.96 -13.89
C ASP A 189 -2.21 4.81 -13.36
N GLN A 190 -2.44 3.77 -14.18
CA GLN A 190 -3.21 2.58 -13.84
C GLN A 190 -2.25 1.49 -13.37
N TRP A 191 -2.42 1.01 -12.15
CA TRP A 191 -1.50 0.11 -11.48
C TRP A 191 -1.98 -1.34 -11.45
N ASP A 192 -1.11 -2.25 -11.88
CA ASP A 192 -1.23 -3.68 -11.58
C ASP A 192 -0.74 -3.92 -10.15
N VAL A 193 -1.64 -4.22 -9.23
CA VAL A 193 -1.34 -4.40 -7.80
C VAL A 193 -1.38 -5.87 -7.44
N VAL A 194 -0.30 -6.34 -6.83
CA VAL A 194 -0.23 -7.70 -6.26
C VAL A 194 0.11 -7.61 -4.78
N GLU A 195 -0.75 -8.16 -3.96
CA GLU A 195 -0.59 -8.20 -2.51
C GLU A 195 -0.35 -9.63 -2.03
N PHE A 196 0.65 -9.78 -1.17
CA PHE A 196 1.04 -11.06 -0.59
C PHE A 196 0.92 -10.99 0.94
N PRO A 197 -0.19 -11.43 1.54
CA PRO A 197 -0.29 -11.53 2.99
C PRO A 197 0.58 -12.67 3.53
N ALA A 198 1.18 -12.50 4.72
CA ALA A 198 1.99 -13.56 5.34
C ALA A 198 1.20 -14.82 5.65
N ILE A 199 -0.08 -14.66 6.01
CA ILE A 199 -1.05 -15.75 6.18
C ILE A 199 -2.15 -15.52 5.15
N LEU A 200 -2.33 -16.48 4.26
CA LEU A 200 -3.31 -16.45 3.19
C LEU A 200 -4.75 -16.55 3.73
N PRO A 201 -5.77 -16.15 2.96
CA PRO A 201 -7.17 -16.37 3.35
C PRO A 201 -7.53 -17.84 3.63
N SER A 202 -6.78 -18.78 3.02
CA SER A 202 -6.88 -20.23 3.28
C SER A 202 -6.23 -20.67 4.60
N ASP A 203 -5.80 -19.74 5.44
CA ASP A 203 -5.09 -19.98 6.70
C ASP A 203 -3.70 -20.65 6.53
N LYS A 204 -3.20 -20.76 5.30
CA LYS A 204 -1.85 -21.26 4.99
C LYS A 204 -0.83 -20.13 5.04
N VAL A 205 0.39 -20.45 5.44
CA VAL A 205 1.52 -19.50 5.39
C VAL A 205 1.93 -19.28 3.93
N LEU A 206 2.24 -18.03 3.58
CA LEU A 206 2.70 -17.67 2.22
C LEU A 206 3.97 -18.40 1.82
N TRP A 207 4.91 -18.55 2.76
CA TRP A 207 6.21 -19.20 2.55
C TRP A 207 6.55 -20.20 3.68
N PRO A 208 5.91 -21.39 3.69
CA PRO A 208 6.02 -22.35 4.77
C PRO A 208 7.41 -22.97 4.93
N GLU A 209 8.26 -22.94 3.88
CA GLU A 209 9.62 -23.43 3.92
C GLU A 209 10.55 -22.50 4.74
N PHE A 210 10.18 -21.24 4.88
CA PHE A 210 10.96 -20.23 5.61
C PHE A 210 10.29 -19.80 6.91
N TRP A 211 8.99 -19.53 6.88
CA TRP A 211 8.21 -19.10 8.06
C TRP A 211 7.32 -20.24 8.57
N LYS A 212 7.44 -20.54 9.88
CA LYS A 212 6.46 -21.41 10.53
C LYS A 212 5.28 -20.58 11.02
N LYS A 213 4.08 -21.17 11.02
CA LYS A 213 2.85 -20.46 11.42
C LYS A 213 2.94 -19.96 12.86
N GLU A 214 3.52 -20.76 13.75
CA GLU A 214 3.72 -20.43 15.17
C GLU A 214 4.61 -19.19 15.35
N GLU A 215 5.64 -19.04 14.50
CA GLU A 215 6.52 -17.85 14.52
C GLU A 215 5.77 -16.60 14.07
N LEU A 216 4.98 -16.71 13.01
CA LEU A 216 4.12 -15.59 12.54
C LEU A 216 3.09 -15.21 13.60
N LEU A 217 2.50 -16.16 14.30
CA LEU A 217 1.56 -15.89 15.39
C LEU A 217 2.24 -15.21 16.60
N ARG A 218 3.49 -15.54 16.90
CA ARG A 218 4.29 -14.81 17.92
C ARG A 218 4.57 -13.37 17.48
N VAL A 219 4.92 -13.16 16.22
CA VAL A 219 5.05 -11.79 15.67
C VAL A 219 3.72 -11.03 15.78
N LYS A 220 2.61 -11.67 15.41
CA LYS A 220 1.28 -11.09 15.54
C LYS A 220 0.97 -10.67 16.98
N ALA A 221 1.29 -11.52 17.95
CA ALA A 221 1.07 -11.25 19.37
C ALA A 221 1.92 -10.08 19.92
N SER A 222 3.05 -9.75 19.28
CA SER A 222 3.92 -8.63 19.65
C SER A 222 3.53 -7.29 19.04
N LEU A 223 2.56 -7.28 18.11
CA LEU A 223 2.16 -6.10 17.37
C LEU A 223 0.71 -5.70 17.71
N SER A 224 0.39 -4.41 17.56
CA SER A 224 -1.02 -4.01 17.50
C SER A 224 -1.69 -4.64 16.29
N LEU A 225 -3.01 -4.85 16.36
CA LEU A 225 -3.78 -5.43 15.26
C LEU A 225 -3.63 -4.62 13.96
N GLY A 226 -3.65 -3.28 14.06
CA GLY A 226 -3.45 -2.39 12.91
C GLY A 226 -2.09 -2.58 12.25
N LYS A 227 -1.00 -2.65 13.04
CA LYS A 227 0.35 -2.91 12.52
C LYS A 227 0.47 -4.30 11.88
N TRP A 228 -0.10 -5.34 12.51
CA TRP A 228 -0.15 -6.67 11.92
C TRP A 228 -0.87 -6.66 10.58
N ASN A 229 -2.07 -6.08 10.54
CA ASN A 229 -2.88 -6.03 9.32
C ASN A 229 -2.16 -5.27 8.20
N ALA A 230 -1.56 -4.13 8.49
CA ALA A 230 -0.82 -3.36 7.50
C ALA A 230 0.43 -4.11 7.02
N GLN A 231 1.37 -4.37 7.91
CA GLN A 231 2.72 -4.82 7.55
C GLN A 231 2.79 -6.29 7.16
N TRP A 232 2.01 -7.16 7.80
CA TRP A 232 2.08 -8.60 7.59
C TRP A 232 0.96 -9.13 6.71
N GLN A 233 -0.21 -8.51 6.73
CA GLN A 233 -1.34 -8.92 5.89
C GLN A 233 -1.54 -8.01 4.67
N GLN A 234 -0.75 -6.96 4.52
CA GLN A 234 -0.82 -5.96 3.44
C GLN A 234 -2.20 -5.28 3.33
N ASN A 235 -2.95 -5.29 4.42
CA ASN A 235 -4.30 -4.74 4.51
C ASN A 235 -4.36 -3.66 5.61
N PRO A 236 -3.83 -2.45 5.36
CA PRO A 236 -3.92 -1.36 6.32
C PRO A 236 -5.37 -0.96 6.52
N THR A 237 -5.77 -0.83 7.77
CA THR A 237 -7.08 -0.31 8.18
C THR A 237 -6.96 1.14 8.60
N ALA A 238 -8.03 1.92 8.49
CA ALA A 238 -8.05 3.29 8.99
C ALA A 238 -7.78 3.28 10.50
N GLU A 239 -6.81 4.07 10.97
CA GLU A 239 -6.53 4.22 12.41
C GLU A 239 -7.73 4.82 13.14
N GLU A 240 -8.50 5.64 12.46
CA GLU A 240 -9.73 6.27 12.97
C GLU A 240 -10.87 5.27 13.22
N GLY A 241 -10.84 4.07 12.61
CA GLY A 241 -11.78 2.99 12.91
C GLY A 241 -11.53 2.27 14.25
N ALA A 242 -10.50 2.67 15.00
CA ALA A 242 -10.08 1.98 16.21
C ALA A 242 -10.57 2.63 17.53
N ILE A 243 -11.30 3.75 17.48
CA ILE A 243 -11.86 4.36 18.69
C ILE A 243 -12.88 3.41 19.32
N ILE A 244 -13.68 2.76 18.48
CA ILE A 244 -14.61 1.72 18.91
C ILE A 244 -14.18 0.39 18.31
N LYS A 245 -13.61 -0.49 19.14
CA LYS A 245 -13.11 -1.77 18.69
C LYS A 245 -14.25 -2.75 18.42
N LYS A 246 -14.13 -3.55 17.35
CA LYS A 246 -15.14 -4.56 16.99
C LYS A 246 -15.45 -5.51 18.15
N GLU A 247 -14.48 -5.85 18.96
CA GLU A 247 -14.60 -6.71 20.13
C GLU A 247 -15.41 -6.10 21.29
N TRP A 248 -15.70 -4.80 21.24
CA TRP A 248 -16.56 -4.11 22.23
C TRP A 248 -18.02 -4.20 21.87
N TRP A 249 -18.35 -4.61 20.64
CA TRP A 249 -19.71 -4.77 20.19
C TRP A 249 -20.25 -6.13 20.63
N ASN A 250 -21.32 -6.13 21.43
CA ASN A 250 -22.11 -7.31 21.66
C ASN A 250 -23.18 -7.38 20.57
N ILE A 251 -23.32 -8.53 19.92
CA ILE A 251 -24.34 -8.73 18.89
C ILE A 251 -25.64 -9.13 19.58
N TRP A 252 -26.72 -8.43 19.23
CA TRP A 252 -28.06 -8.81 19.64
C TRP A 252 -28.53 -9.97 18.75
N GLU A 253 -28.69 -11.16 19.35
CA GLU A 253 -28.98 -12.41 18.60
C GLU A 253 -30.48 -12.70 18.44
N LYS A 254 -31.37 -11.91 19.07
CA LYS A 254 -32.82 -12.09 18.95
C LYS A 254 -33.35 -11.41 17.70
N GLU A 255 -34.41 -11.97 17.08
CA GLU A 255 -35.00 -11.43 15.85
C GLU A 255 -35.66 -10.06 16.08
N ASP A 256 -36.25 -9.82 17.26
CA ASP A 256 -36.91 -8.58 17.57
C ASP A 256 -36.00 -7.61 18.34
N ILE A 257 -36.07 -6.33 18.01
CA ILE A 257 -35.42 -5.25 18.76
C ILE A 257 -36.01 -5.24 20.20
N PRO A 258 -35.18 -5.12 21.24
CA PRO A 258 -35.70 -5.05 22.62
C PRO A 258 -36.61 -3.83 22.79
N PRO A 259 -37.59 -3.86 23.70
CA PRO A 259 -38.34 -2.68 24.04
C PRO A 259 -37.41 -1.57 24.53
N VAL A 260 -37.37 -0.46 23.78
CA VAL A 260 -36.56 0.70 24.11
C VAL A 260 -37.36 1.74 24.89
N SER A 261 -36.73 2.35 25.86
CA SER A 261 -37.31 3.42 26.66
C SER A 261 -37.07 4.82 26.08
N TYR A 262 -36.09 4.91 25.17
CA TYR A 262 -35.65 6.19 24.61
C TYR A 262 -34.90 5.94 23.28
N ILE A 263 -35.20 6.76 22.26
CA ILE A 263 -34.58 6.68 20.94
C ILE A 263 -33.80 7.95 20.66
N MET A 264 -32.52 7.81 20.28
CA MET A 264 -31.66 8.91 19.85
C MET A 264 -31.22 8.73 18.41
N GLN A 265 -31.15 9.82 17.66
CA GLN A 265 -30.48 9.87 16.37
C GLN A 265 -29.27 10.80 16.41
N SER A 266 -28.14 10.31 15.88
CA SER A 266 -26.92 11.11 15.74
C SER A 266 -26.61 11.31 14.27
N TYR A 267 -26.30 12.57 13.91
CA TYR A 267 -26.02 13.01 12.55
C TYR A 267 -24.60 13.54 12.45
N ASP A 268 -23.76 12.83 11.71
CA ASP A 268 -22.44 13.31 11.28
C ASP A 268 -22.55 13.74 9.83
N THR A 269 -22.43 15.05 9.55
CA THR A 269 -22.76 15.63 8.26
C THR A 269 -21.53 16.16 7.52
N ALA A 270 -21.30 15.69 6.30
CA ALA A 270 -20.32 16.25 5.37
C ALA A 270 -21.02 17.12 4.30
N PHE A 271 -20.42 18.26 3.96
CA PHE A 271 -21.04 19.27 3.08
C PHE A 271 -20.77 19.07 1.58
N SER A 272 -20.23 17.95 1.13
CA SER A 272 -19.82 17.78 -0.28
C SER A 272 -20.05 16.37 -0.81
N LYS A 273 -20.59 16.30 -2.06
CA LYS A 273 -20.73 15.06 -2.85
C LYS A 273 -19.43 14.60 -3.53
N LYS A 274 -18.34 15.36 -3.46
CA LYS A 274 -17.10 14.98 -4.14
C LYS A 274 -16.65 13.59 -3.65
N GLU A 275 -16.14 12.76 -4.55
CA GLU A 275 -15.62 11.42 -4.22
C GLU A 275 -14.51 11.44 -3.15
N THR A 276 -13.86 12.60 -3.00
CA THR A 276 -12.85 12.87 -1.97
C THR A 276 -13.40 13.42 -0.67
N ALA A 277 -14.72 13.69 -0.56
CA ALA A 277 -15.34 14.20 0.66
C ALA A 277 -15.65 13.07 1.64
N ASP A 278 -15.70 13.42 2.91
CA ASP A 278 -16.16 12.51 3.96
C ASP A 278 -17.60 12.07 3.73
N TYR A 279 -17.99 10.95 4.32
CA TYR A 279 -19.36 10.49 4.30
C TYR A 279 -20.20 11.27 5.33
N SER A 280 -21.48 11.49 5.00
CA SER A 280 -22.47 11.77 6.01
C SER A 280 -22.98 10.45 6.59
N ALA A 281 -23.22 10.41 7.89
CA ALA A 281 -23.77 9.26 8.60
C ALA A 281 -24.95 9.67 9.47
N ILE A 282 -25.98 8.82 9.52
CA ILE A 282 -27.12 8.92 10.42
C ILE A 282 -27.18 7.61 11.17
N THR A 283 -27.14 7.65 12.50
CA THR A 283 -27.23 6.46 13.34
C THR A 283 -28.39 6.59 14.30
N THR A 284 -29.18 5.51 14.45
CA THR A 284 -30.32 5.45 15.35
C THR A 284 -30.04 4.47 16.48
N TRP A 285 -30.16 4.91 17.69
CA TRP A 285 -29.82 4.19 18.91
C TRP A 285 -31.04 4.10 19.84
N GLY A 286 -31.24 2.92 20.42
CA GLY A 286 -32.25 2.70 21.46
C GLY A 286 -31.59 2.51 22.83
N VAL A 287 -32.16 3.11 23.86
CA VAL A 287 -31.80 2.83 25.26
C VAL A 287 -32.76 1.77 25.79
N PHE A 288 -32.24 0.73 26.40
CA PHE A 288 -33.02 -0.40 26.91
C PHE A 288 -32.38 -1.01 28.16
N LYS A 289 -33.14 -1.81 28.89
CA LYS A 289 -32.59 -2.64 29.98
C LYS A 289 -32.59 -4.10 29.56
N PRO A 290 -31.43 -4.77 29.57
CA PRO A 290 -31.34 -6.19 29.16
C PRO A 290 -32.24 -7.12 30.02
N ASN A 291 -32.28 -6.86 31.35
CA ASN A 291 -33.17 -7.52 32.30
C ASN A 291 -33.66 -6.53 33.35
N GLU A 292 -34.68 -6.90 34.09
CA GLU A 292 -35.15 -6.09 35.20
C GLU A 292 -34.08 -5.98 36.30
N GLY A 293 -33.66 -4.76 36.63
CA GLY A 293 -32.59 -4.50 37.59
C GLY A 293 -31.20 -4.29 36.99
N ASP A 294 -31.00 -4.57 35.70
CA ASP A 294 -29.75 -4.28 35.00
C ASP A 294 -29.57 -2.77 34.73
N PRO A 295 -28.33 -2.29 34.61
CA PRO A 295 -28.07 -0.93 34.14
C PRO A 295 -28.60 -0.75 32.70
N GLU A 296 -28.89 0.49 32.34
CA GLU A 296 -29.26 0.82 30.97
C GLU A 296 -28.14 0.54 30.01
N ALA A 297 -28.50 -0.03 28.86
CA ALA A 297 -27.63 -0.34 27.73
C ALA A 297 -28.12 0.37 26.48
N ILE A 298 -27.25 0.52 25.49
CA ILE A 298 -27.60 1.09 24.17
C ILE A 298 -27.54 0.05 23.12
N ILE A 299 -28.45 0.07 22.16
CA ILE A 299 -28.46 -0.78 20.98
C ILE A 299 -28.46 0.10 19.72
N LEU A 300 -27.57 -0.21 18.76
CA LEU A 300 -27.62 0.38 17.43
C LEU A 300 -28.77 -0.29 16.65
N MET A 301 -29.80 0.48 16.36
CA MET A 301 -31.02 0.00 15.68
C MET A 301 -30.89 0.15 14.16
N ASP A 302 -30.27 1.24 13.69
CA ASP A 302 -30.01 1.50 12.28
C ASP A 302 -28.79 2.39 12.07
N ALA A 303 -28.16 2.25 10.88
CA ALA A 303 -27.04 3.07 10.47
C ALA A 303 -27.08 3.32 8.95
N GLN A 304 -27.24 4.56 8.56
CA GLN A 304 -27.24 5.03 7.19
C GLN A 304 -25.95 5.80 6.89
N ARG A 305 -25.31 5.54 5.78
CA ARG A 305 -24.10 6.25 5.35
C ARG A 305 -24.15 6.54 3.86
N GLY A 306 -23.82 7.75 3.48
CA GLY A 306 -23.79 8.14 2.07
C GLY A 306 -23.06 9.46 1.84
N ARG A 307 -22.81 9.75 0.58
CA ARG A 307 -22.34 11.07 0.12
C ARG A 307 -23.53 11.78 -0.50
N TRP A 308 -24.22 12.55 0.34
CA TRP A 308 -25.42 13.29 -0.05
C TRP A 308 -25.10 14.77 -0.19
N ASP A 309 -25.71 15.44 -1.17
CA ASP A 309 -25.78 16.90 -1.13
C ASP A 309 -26.79 17.35 -0.07
N PHE A 310 -26.81 18.65 0.20
CA PHE A 310 -27.67 19.17 1.28
C PHE A 310 -29.16 18.84 1.08
N PRO A 311 -29.77 18.98 -0.12
CA PRO A 311 -31.16 18.55 -0.36
C PRO A 311 -31.42 17.07 -0.10
N GLU A 312 -30.50 16.19 -0.55
CA GLU A 312 -30.60 14.74 -0.34
C GLU A 312 -30.41 14.36 1.12
N LEU A 313 -29.39 14.94 1.78
CA LEU A 313 -29.15 14.74 3.21
C LEU A 313 -30.38 15.15 4.03
N LYS A 314 -30.99 16.31 3.71
CA LYS A 314 -32.21 16.78 4.37
C LYS A 314 -33.39 15.82 4.14
N ALA A 315 -33.57 15.34 2.92
CA ALA A 315 -34.62 14.37 2.60
C ALA A 315 -34.42 13.05 3.36
N LYS A 316 -33.17 12.55 3.41
CA LYS A 316 -32.81 11.34 4.14
C LYS A 316 -32.99 11.51 5.64
N ALA A 317 -32.56 12.62 6.21
CA ALA A 317 -32.75 12.94 7.63
C ALA A 317 -34.23 12.97 8.00
N LEU A 318 -35.09 13.61 7.21
CA LEU A 318 -36.53 13.65 7.44
C LEU A 318 -37.16 12.25 7.31
N GLN A 319 -36.69 11.41 6.36
CA GLN A 319 -37.14 10.03 6.21
C GLN A 319 -36.86 9.23 7.48
N GLU A 320 -35.61 9.28 7.95
CA GLU A 320 -35.19 8.53 9.15
C GLU A 320 -35.85 9.06 10.42
N TYR A 321 -36.01 10.39 10.55
CA TYR A 321 -36.71 11.01 11.65
C TYR A 321 -38.18 10.55 11.73
N ASN A 322 -38.90 10.58 10.62
CA ASN A 322 -40.31 10.19 10.57
C ASN A 322 -40.52 8.67 10.74
N PHE A 323 -39.51 7.86 10.39
CA PHE A 323 -39.59 6.41 10.57
C PHE A 323 -39.32 5.97 12.00
N TRP A 324 -38.33 6.58 12.66
CA TRP A 324 -37.93 6.19 14.01
C TRP A 324 -38.54 7.02 15.12
N GLU A 325 -39.10 8.18 14.80
CA GLU A 325 -39.69 9.13 15.76
C GLU A 325 -38.81 9.33 17.00
N PRO A 326 -37.53 9.75 16.84
CA PRO A 326 -36.56 9.80 17.92
C PRO A 326 -36.96 10.85 18.96
N ASP A 327 -36.72 10.53 20.24
CA ASP A 327 -36.90 11.45 21.35
C ASP A 327 -35.86 12.58 21.35
N MET A 328 -34.66 12.31 20.75
CA MET A 328 -33.56 13.27 20.67
C MET A 328 -32.80 13.12 19.35
N VAL A 329 -32.36 14.26 18.80
CA VAL A 329 -31.46 14.36 17.67
C VAL A 329 -30.22 15.14 18.09
N ILE A 330 -29.02 14.61 17.79
CA ILE A 330 -27.71 15.19 18.11
C ILE A 330 -26.78 15.24 16.89
#